data_f6f8d7f8a9a5ac214f9459565067f6ee
#
_entry.id   f6f8d7f8a9a5ac214f9459565067f6ee
#
_cell.length_a   1.000
_cell.length_b   1.000
_cell.length_c   1.000
_cell.angle_alpha   90.00
_cell.angle_beta   90.00
_cell.angle_gamma   90.00
#
_symmetry.space_group_name_H-M   'P 1'
#
loop_
_entity.id
_entity.type
_entity.pdbx_description
1 polymer ?
#
loop_
_entity_poly.entity_id
_entity_poly.type
_entity_poly.pdbx_seq_one_letter_code
_entity_poly.pdbx_strand_id
1 'polypeptide(L)'
;MSRKALFFDIDGTLLSEVNRQVPESARAALAKTRSIGNLVFINTGRAFGALGPVREVVTADGWLCGCGTYIEAEGQVLYHRVIPKEQALALVQEAEDCDIDMIMEGKDGCYFYSENSRLAHGQQIREHMAFSIRSCRWKEDGGDFEKFCILTDGQSDKVRFFRSMGLDIDIMDRGNGFYECVPAGYSKASAVDIILAHYDIPLRDAYVFGDSCNDLSMFEQVPNAILMGKHDKVLEPYASFWTKTVEQDGVAYAMGKLGLLG
;
A
#
# COMPACT_ATOMS: atom_id res chain seq x y z
N MET A 1 7.84 12.27 27.62
CA MET A 1 7.73 12.67 26.21
C MET A 1 6.39 12.14 25.71
N SER A 2 5.71 12.84 24.80
CA SER A 2 4.48 12.31 24.18
C SER A 2 4.81 11.09 23.34
N ARG A 3 3.92 10.11 23.32
CA ARG A 3 3.98 8.92 22.48
C ARG A 3 3.84 9.33 21.03
N LYS A 4 4.69 8.81 20.13
CA LYS A 4 4.67 9.13 18.71
C LYS A 4 4.14 7.95 17.90
N ALA A 5 3.50 8.23 16.76
CA ALA A 5 3.09 7.24 15.78
C ALA A 5 3.90 7.43 14.50
N LEU A 6 4.59 6.37 14.07
CA LEU A 6 5.43 6.37 12.88
C LEU A 6 4.82 5.43 11.84
N PHE A 7 4.59 5.95 10.64
CA PHE A 7 3.98 5.23 9.53
C PHE A 7 4.98 5.08 8.40
N PHE A 8 5.16 3.87 7.94
CA PHE A 8 6.14 3.55 6.90
C PHE A 8 5.45 2.89 5.69
N ASP A 9 5.71 3.40 4.50
CA ASP A 9 5.47 2.62 3.30
C ASP A 9 6.44 1.43 3.19
N ILE A 10 6.14 0.51 2.30
CA ILE A 10 6.97 -0.69 2.08
C ILE A 10 7.92 -0.50 0.92
N ASP A 11 7.40 -0.43 -0.30
CA ASP A 11 8.19 -0.51 -1.54
C ASP A 11 8.90 0.79 -1.84
N GLY A 12 10.24 0.80 -1.83
CA GLY A 12 11.03 2.04 -1.97
C GLY A 12 11.27 2.79 -0.66
N THR A 13 10.61 2.39 0.43
CA THR A 13 10.76 3.00 1.77
C THR A 13 11.41 2.04 2.76
N LEU A 14 10.76 0.95 3.14
CA LEU A 14 11.35 -0.08 4.00
C LEU A 14 12.02 -1.19 3.18
N LEU A 15 11.42 -1.57 2.07
CA LEU A 15 11.87 -2.64 1.19
C LEU A 15 12.63 -2.07 0.00
N SER A 16 13.88 -2.49 -0.18
CA SER A 16 14.66 -2.12 -1.35
C SER A 16 14.07 -2.68 -2.64
N GLU A 17 13.87 -1.84 -3.63
CA GLU A 17 13.47 -2.26 -4.96
C GLU A 17 14.61 -2.97 -5.73
N VAL A 18 15.87 -2.78 -5.29
CA VAL A 18 17.07 -3.34 -5.94
C VAL A 18 17.32 -4.78 -5.52
N ASN A 19 17.37 -5.04 -4.21
CA ASN A 19 17.73 -6.36 -3.67
C ASN A 19 16.58 -7.09 -2.97
N ARG A 20 15.39 -6.46 -2.90
CA ARG A 20 14.17 -7.02 -2.28
C ARG A 20 14.34 -7.39 -0.80
N GLN A 21 15.17 -6.63 -0.09
CA GLN A 21 15.42 -6.83 1.34
C GLN A 21 15.07 -5.58 2.14
N VAL A 22 14.65 -5.79 3.39
CA VAL A 22 14.54 -4.74 4.41
C VAL A 22 15.88 -4.65 5.13
N PRO A 23 16.58 -3.50 5.10
CA PRO A 23 17.86 -3.35 5.77
C PRO A 23 17.79 -3.69 7.26
N GLU A 24 18.85 -4.30 7.79
CA GLU A 24 18.92 -4.62 9.21
C GLU A 24 18.87 -3.37 10.08
N SER A 25 19.50 -2.27 9.62
CA SER A 25 19.46 -0.95 10.27
C SER A 25 18.02 -0.43 10.42
N ALA A 26 17.17 -0.58 9.38
CA ALA A 26 15.77 -0.18 9.45
C ALA A 26 15.03 -1.03 10.50
N ARG A 27 15.17 -2.37 10.45
CA ARG A 27 14.56 -3.27 11.44
C ARG A 27 14.98 -2.94 12.86
N ALA A 28 16.29 -2.68 13.10
CA ALA A 28 16.80 -2.29 14.39
C ALA A 28 16.25 -0.92 14.86
N ALA A 29 16.12 0.05 13.95
CA ALA A 29 15.53 1.35 14.26
C ALA A 29 14.04 1.23 14.64
N LEU A 30 13.25 0.43 13.90
CA LEU A 30 11.85 0.16 14.24
C LEU A 30 11.71 -0.52 15.62
N ALA A 31 12.54 -1.51 15.91
CA ALA A 31 12.55 -2.18 17.22
C ALA A 31 12.95 -1.20 18.34
N LYS A 32 13.94 -0.35 18.10
CA LYS A 32 14.44 0.63 19.09
C LYS A 32 13.36 1.67 19.41
N THR A 33 12.71 2.27 18.41
CA THR A 33 11.66 3.29 18.65
C THR A 33 10.46 2.70 19.41
N ARG A 34 10.08 1.45 19.12
CA ARG A 34 9.04 0.75 19.88
C ARG A 34 9.46 0.51 21.33
N SER A 35 10.72 0.16 21.58
CA SER A 35 11.24 -0.09 22.94
C SER A 35 11.20 1.12 23.87
N ILE A 36 11.11 2.34 23.31
CA ILE A 36 10.96 3.60 24.08
C ILE A 36 9.50 4.10 24.10
N GLY A 37 8.55 3.27 23.63
CA GLY A 37 7.12 3.53 23.78
C GLY A 37 6.43 4.20 22.57
N ASN A 38 7.13 4.45 21.47
CA ASN A 38 6.51 4.88 20.23
C ASN A 38 5.81 3.71 19.51
N LEU A 39 4.88 4.03 18.63
CA LEU A 39 4.17 3.05 17.81
C LEU A 39 4.69 3.06 16.36
N VAL A 40 4.76 1.89 15.79
CA VAL A 40 5.19 1.66 14.40
C VAL A 40 4.07 1.02 13.61
N PHE A 41 3.67 1.64 12.52
CA PHE A 41 2.64 1.18 11.60
C PHE A 41 3.20 1.05 10.20
N ILE A 42 2.82 0.00 9.50
CA ILE A 42 3.07 -0.15 8.07
C ILE A 42 1.86 0.36 7.33
N ASN A 43 2.05 1.33 6.41
CA ASN A 43 0.97 1.99 5.66
C ASN A 43 1.24 1.86 4.16
N THR A 44 0.61 0.88 3.53
CA THR A 44 0.99 0.42 2.19
C THR A 44 -0.19 0.30 1.23
N GLY A 45 0.10 0.46 -0.07
CA GLY A 45 -0.86 0.12 -1.14
C GLY A 45 -1.09 -1.38 -1.29
N ARG A 46 -0.17 -2.25 -0.80
CA ARG A 46 -0.36 -3.69 -0.85
C ARG A 46 -1.58 -4.11 -0.02
N ALA A 47 -2.38 -5.04 -0.54
CA ALA A 47 -3.37 -5.71 0.29
C ALA A 47 -2.70 -6.59 1.36
N PHE A 48 -3.40 -6.86 2.45
CA PHE A 48 -2.86 -7.63 3.57
C PHE A 48 -2.37 -9.03 3.15
N GLY A 49 -3.11 -9.70 2.26
CA GLY A 49 -2.72 -10.98 1.69
C GLY A 49 -1.51 -10.94 0.75
N ALA A 50 -1.06 -9.74 0.34
CA ALA A 50 0.09 -9.51 -0.54
C ALA A 50 1.32 -8.94 0.18
N LEU A 51 1.34 -8.92 1.52
CA LEU A 51 2.49 -8.42 2.31
C LEU A 51 3.73 -9.30 2.15
N GLY A 52 3.54 -10.61 1.96
CA GLY A 52 4.61 -11.56 1.75
C GLY A 52 5.66 -11.58 2.86
N PRO A 53 6.94 -11.81 2.50
CA PRO A 53 8.04 -11.91 3.46
C PRO A 53 8.27 -10.67 4.32
N VAL A 54 7.79 -9.49 3.92
CA VAL A 54 7.93 -8.25 4.71
C VAL A 54 7.28 -8.42 6.08
N ARG A 55 6.12 -9.09 6.15
CA ARG A 55 5.41 -9.33 7.40
C ARG A 55 6.18 -10.21 8.38
N GLU A 56 7.07 -11.06 7.88
CA GLU A 56 7.87 -11.98 8.70
C GLU A 56 9.10 -11.27 9.32
N VAL A 57 9.62 -10.24 8.64
CA VAL A 57 10.87 -9.58 9.03
C VAL A 57 10.68 -8.20 9.67
N VAL A 58 9.51 -7.58 9.50
CA VAL A 58 9.17 -6.28 10.08
C VAL A 58 8.24 -6.47 11.28
N THR A 59 8.66 -5.95 12.43
CA THR A 59 7.82 -5.91 13.63
C THR A 59 7.11 -4.56 13.71
N ALA A 60 5.79 -4.57 13.62
CA ALA A 60 4.92 -3.40 13.68
C ALA A 60 3.83 -3.56 14.75
N ASP A 61 3.25 -2.44 15.19
CA ASP A 61 2.09 -2.40 16.09
C ASP A 61 0.78 -2.50 15.31
N GLY A 62 0.82 -2.24 13.99
CA GLY A 62 -0.32 -2.43 13.11
C GLY A 62 0.05 -2.36 11.62
N TRP A 63 -0.90 -2.79 10.79
CA TRP A 63 -0.80 -2.90 9.35
C TRP A 63 -1.98 -2.19 8.70
N LEU A 64 -1.70 -1.16 7.93
CA LEU A 64 -2.65 -0.35 7.18
C LEU A 64 -2.44 -0.69 5.70
N CYS A 65 -3.30 -1.52 5.15
CA CYS A 65 -3.13 -2.13 3.84
C CYS A 65 -4.18 -1.65 2.84
N GLY A 66 -3.91 -1.88 1.55
CA GLY A 66 -4.83 -1.54 0.48
C GLY A 66 -5.17 -0.06 0.41
N CYS A 67 -4.21 0.82 0.68
CA CYS A 67 -4.45 2.27 0.77
C CYS A 67 -5.55 2.63 1.80
N GLY A 68 -5.60 1.93 2.94
CA GLY A 68 -6.54 2.22 4.03
C GLY A 68 -7.86 1.44 3.98
N THR A 69 -8.01 0.49 3.05
CA THR A 69 -9.19 -0.37 3.00
C THR A 69 -9.18 -1.50 4.04
N TYR A 70 -8.00 -1.85 4.57
CA TYR A 70 -7.81 -2.80 5.66
C TYR A 70 -6.86 -2.25 6.71
N ILE A 71 -7.29 -2.21 7.97
CA ILE A 71 -6.50 -1.71 9.10
C ILE A 71 -6.57 -2.70 10.24
N GLU A 72 -5.40 -3.20 10.65
CA GLU A 72 -5.21 -4.06 11.81
C GLU A 72 -4.21 -3.41 12.78
N ALA A 73 -4.53 -3.40 14.06
CA ALA A 73 -3.61 -2.99 15.11
C ALA A 73 -3.74 -3.92 16.32
N GLU A 74 -2.62 -4.25 16.96
CA GLU A 74 -2.54 -5.17 18.11
C GLU A 74 -3.24 -6.53 17.86
N GLY A 75 -3.22 -7.01 16.59
CA GLY A 75 -3.87 -8.26 16.19
C GLY A 75 -5.40 -8.18 16.07
N GLN A 76 -5.97 -6.99 16.15
CA GLN A 76 -7.41 -6.74 15.97
C GLN A 76 -7.67 -5.96 14.69
N VAL A 77 -8.65 -6.38 13.90
CA VAL A 77 -9.10 -5.64 12.72
C VAL A 77 -9.94 -4.45 13.19
N LEU A 78 -9.42 -3.25 13.02
CA LEU A 78 -10.10 -2.00 13.36
C LEU A 78 -11.02 -1.54 12.23
N TYR A 79 -10.62 -1.80 10.98
CA TYR A 79 -11.37 -1.42 9.81
C TYR A 79 -11.16 -2.41 8.65
N HIS A 80 -12.23 -2.71 7.90
CA HIS A 80 -12.15 -3.55 6.71
C HIS A 80 -13.27 -3.19 5.73
N ARG A 81 -12.89 -2.72 4.54
CA ARG A 81 -13.80 -2.38 3.45
C ARG A 81 -13.64 -3.36 2.30
N VAL A 82 -14.62 -4.21 2.11
CA VAL A 82 -14.71 -5.16 0.98
C VAL A 82 -15.55 -4.55 -0.13
N ILE A 83 -15.18 -4.75 -1.39
CA ILE A 83 -16.03 -4.42 -2.53
C ILE A 83 -17.23 -5.38 -2.53
N PRO A 84 -18.48 -4.88 -2.53
CA PRO A 84 -19.66 -5.73 -2.48
C PRO A 84 -19.68 -6.75 -3.63
N LYS A 85 -20.08 -7.99 -3.36
CA LYS A 85 -20.01 -9.10 -4.31
C LYS A 85 -20.71 -8.81 -5.65
N GLU A 86 -21.84 -8.13 -5.63
CA GLU A 86 -22.55 -7.75 -6.85
C GLU A 86 -21.73 -6.77 -7.69
N GLN A 87 -21.13 -5.76 -7.05
CA GLN A 87 -20.22 -4.82 -7.72
C GLN A 87 -18.97 -5.53 -8.23
N ALA A 88 -18.38 -6.43 -7.43
CA ALA A 88 -17.23 -7.24 -7.82
C ALA A 88 -17.48 -8.07 -9.08
N LEU A 89 -18.65 -8.74 -9.15
CA LEU A 89 -19.05 -9.51 -10.34
C LEU A 89 -19.20 -8.62 -11.57
N ALA A 90 -19.82 -7.44 -11.42
CA ALA A 90 -19.99 -6.50 -12.52
C ALA A 90 -18.64 -5.97 -13.02
N LEU A 91 -17.72 -5.61 -12.10
CA LEU A 91 -16.35 -5.15 -12.42
C LEU A 91 -15.56 -6.22 -13.18
N VAL A 92 -15.58 -7.46 -12.71
CA VAL A 92 -14.85 -8.56 -13.36
C VAL A 92 -15.41 -8.87 -14.74
N GLN A 93 -16.75 -8.86 -14.89
CA GLN A 93 -17.38 -9.07 -16.20
C GLN A 93 -17.03 -7.95 -17.18
N GLU A 94 -17.06 -6.70 -16.72
CA GLU A 94 -16.71 -5.55 -17.57
C GLU A 94 -15.22 -5.53 -17.93
N ALA A 95 -14.32 -5.95 -17.01
CA ALA A 95 -12.90 -6.09 -17.30
C ALA A 95 -12.65 -7.11 -18.42
N GLU A 96 -13.33 -8.25 -18.36
CA GLU A 96 -13.27 -9.30 -19.39
C GLU A 96 -13.81 -8.79 -20.74
N ASP A 97 -14.97 -8.11 -20.73
CA ASP A 97 -15.60 -7.56 -21.94
C ASP A 97 -14.77 -6.43 -22.58
N CYS A 98 -13.90 -5.78 -21.82
CA CYS A 98 -13.01 -4.69 -22.24
C CYS A 98 -11.58 -5.15 -22.56
N ASP A 99 -11.27 -6.44 -22.57
CA ASP A 99 -9.91 -6.98 -22.74
C ASP A 99 -8.90 -6.40 -21.73
N ILE A 100 -9.27 -6.35 -20.46
CA ILE A 100 -8.45 -5.81 -19.37
C ILE A 100 -8.05 -6.93 -18.43
N ASP A 101 -6.74 -7.10 -18.19
CA ASP A 101 -6.26 -7.95 -17.09
C ASP A 101 -6.53 -7.27 -15.75
N MET A 102 -7.18 -7.98 -14.84
CA MET A 102 -7.53 -7.48 -13.51
C MET A 102 -6.89 -8.35 -12.43
N ILE A 103 -6.28 -7.69 -11.47
CA ILE A 103 -5.70 -8.27 -10.27
C ILE A 103 -6.56 -7.81 -9.09
N MET A 104 -7.32 -8.70 -8.52
CA MET A 104 -8.15 -8.42 -7.34
C MET A 104 -7.33 -8.71 -6.08
N GLU A 105 -7.23 -7.73 -5.20
CA GLU A 105 -6.35 -7.78 -4.04
C GLU A 105 -7.16 -7.72 -2.75
N GLY A 106 -7.02 -8.76 -1.92
CA GLY A 106 -7.77 -8.92 -0.68
C GLY A 106 -6.94 -9.33 0.53
N LYS A 107 -7.61 -9.33 1.66
CA LYS A 107 -7.03 -9.73 2.95
C LYS A 107 -6.40 -11.12 2.90
N ASP A 108 -7.03 -12.06 2.22
CA ASP A 108 -6.58 -13.44 2.16
C ASP A 108 -5.59 -13.73 1.04
N GLY A 109 -5.45 -12.82 0.08
CA GLY A 109 -4.54 -12.94 -1.06
C GLY A 109 -5.02 -12.23 -2.31
N CYS A 110 -4.42 -12.59 -3.43
CA CYS A 110 -4.73 -12.03 -4.74
C CYS A 110 -5.50 -13.04 -5.59
N TYR A 111 -6.38 -12.51 -6.44
CA TYR A 111 -7.23 -13.30 -7.30
C TYR A 111 -7.17 -12.78 -8.74
N PHE A 112 -7.35 -13.69 -9.68
CA PHE A 112 -7.47 -13.41 -11.10
C PHE A 112 -8.73 -14.09 -11.65
N TYR A 113 -9.31 -13.55 -12.70
CA TYR A 113 -10.48 -14.16 -13.32
C TYR A 113 -10.13 -15.15 -14.45
N SER A 114 -8.87 -15.19 -14.88
CA SER A 114 -8.37 -16.15 -15.88
C SER A 114 -7.02 -16.73 -15.44
N GLU A 115 -6.68 -17.94 -15.92
CA GLU A 115 -5.43 -18.63 -15.59
C GLU A 115 -4.22 -17.98 -16.25
N ASN A 116 -4.40 -17.34 -17.39
CA ASN A 116 -3.33 -16.70 -18.13
C ASN A 116 -3.59 -15.20 -18.31
N SER A 117 -2.54 -14.41 -18.21
CA SER A 117 -2.58 -13.01 -18.65
C SER A 117 -2.38 -12.94 -20.16
N ARG A 118 -3.19 -12.14 -20.83
CA ARG A 118 -2.99 -11.80 -22.24
C ARG A 118 -1.75 -10.91 -22.43
N LEU A 119 -1.39 -10.14 -21.41
CA LEU A 119 -0.30 -9.19 -21.44
C LEU A 119 0.97 -9.80 -20.84
N ALA A 120 2.10 -9.69 -21.54
CA ALA A 120 3.39 -10.18 -21.04
C ALA A 120 3.77 -9.59 -19.67
N HIS A 121 3.48 -8.30 -19.48
CA HIS A 121 3.69 -7.63 -18.19
C HIS A 121 2.78 -8.19 -17.09
N GLY A 122 1.53 -8.52 -17.40
CA GLY A 122 0.62 -9.19 -16.49
C GLY A 122 1.12 -10.58 -16.06
N GLN A 123 1.72 -11.33 -16.97
CA GLN A 123 2.33 -12.61 -16.64
C GLN A 123 3.52 -12.44 -15.66
N GLN A 124 4.38 -11.45 -15.88
CA GLN A 124 5.47 -11.13 -14.96
C GLN A 124 4.97 -10.75 -13.57
N ILE A 125 3.90 -9.95 -13.48
CA ILE A 125 3.29 -9.60 -12.19
C ILE A 125 2.79 -10.86 -11.47
N ARG A 126 2.11 -11.77 -12.18
CA ARG A 126 1.65 -13.04 -11.59
C ARG A 126 2.80 -13.86 -11.01
N GLU A 127 3.90 -13.97 -11.74
CA GLU A 127 5.10 -14.68 -11.26
C GLU A 127 5.66 -14.04 -9.99
N HIS A 128 5.74 -12.71 -9.93
CA HIS A 128 6.19 -11.99 -8.73
C HIS A 128 5.22 -12.13 -7.55
N MET A 129 3.93 -12.23 -7.81
CA MET A 129 2.89 -12.34 -6.78
C MET A 129 2.50 -13.78 -6.47
N ALA A 130 3.20 -14.78 -7.02
CA ALA A 130 2.83 -16.20 -6.89
C ALA A 130 2.58 -16.66 -5.44
N PHE A 131 3.32 -16.11 -4.46
CA PHE A 131 3.14 -16.41 -3.04
C PHE A 131 1.79 -15.97 -2.47
N SER A 132 1.12 -14.99 -3.10
CA SER A 132 -0.14 -14.40 -2.64
C SER A 132 -1.36 -14.85 -3.46
N ILE A 133 -1.17 -15.53 -4.58
CA ILE A 133 -2.28 -15.97 -5.43
C ILE A 133 -3.12 -17.04 -4.73
N ARG A 134 -4.42 -16.82 -4.64
CA ARG A 134 -5.41 -17.75 -4.08
C ARG A 134 -6.24 -18.44 -5.15
N SER A 135 -6.61 -17.72 -6.21
CA SER A 135 -7.31 -18.29 -7.35
C SER A 135 -6.98 -17.54 -8.64
N CYS A 136 -6.95 -18.27 -9.74
CA CYS A 136 -6.94 -17.75 -11.10
C CYS A 136 -8.29 -17.97 -11.81
N ARG A 137 -9.31 -18.38 -11.09
CA ARG A 137 -10.70 -18.62 -11.56
C ARG A 137 -11.68 -18.02 -10.58
N TRP A 138 -11.52 -16.72 -10.33
CA TRP A 138 -12.30 -16.04 -9.28
C TRP A 138 -13.81 -16.15 -9.45
N LYS A 139 -14.31 -16.21 -10.70
CA LYS A 139 -15.75 -16.36 -10.96
C LYS A 139 -16.34 -17.66 -10.39
N GLU A 140 -15.53 -18.74 -10.35
CA GLU A 140 -15.93 -20.05 -9.81
C GLU A 140 -15.60 -20.15 -8.31
N ASP A 141 -14.37 -19.75 -7.94
CA ASP A 141 -13.83 -19.98 -6.60
C ASP A 141 -14.26 -18.89 -5.60
N GLY A 142 -14.56 -17.69 -6.10
CA GLY A 142 -14.90 -16.55 -5.26
C GLY A 142 -13.68 -15.97 -4.55
N GLY A 143 -13.94 -15.17 -3.51
CA GLY A 143 -12.97 -14.49 -2.67
C GLY A 143 -13.29 -13.02 -2.53
N ASP A 144 -13.12 -12.48 -1.33
CA ASP A 144 -13.32 -11.06 -1.06
C ASP A 144 -12.07 -10.28 -1.45
N PHE A 145 -12.25 -9.09 -2.00
CA PHE A 145 -11.16 -8.16 -2.27
C PHE A 145 -11.56 -6.72 -1.94
N GLU A 146 -10.57 -5.93 -1.55
CA GLU A 146 -10.75 -4.57 -1.08
C GLU A 146 -10.45 -3.54 -2.16
N LYS A 147 -9.50 -3.87 -3.04
CA LYS A 147 -9.02 -3.04 -4.14
C LYS A 147 -8.63 -3.93 -5.32
N PHE A 148 -8.32 -3.32 -6.44
CA PHE A 148 -7.82 -4.06 -7.58
C PHE A 148 -6.85 -3.21 -8.41
N CYS A 149 -6.02 -3.89 -9.19
CA CYS A 149 -5.21 -3.27 -10.22
C CYS A 149 -5.64 -3.77 -11.58
N ILE A 150 -5.48 -2.94 -12.60
CA ILE A 150 -5.73 -3.32 -13.98
C ILE A 150 -4.52 -3.06 -14.86
N LEU A 151 -4.37 -3.90 -15.87
CA LEU A 151 -3.39 -3.76 -16.93
C LEU A 151 -4.11 -3.65 -18.26
N THR A 152 -3.71 -2.66 -19.05
CA THR A 152 -4.30 -2.34 -20.35
C THR A 152 -3.22 -2.23 -21.42
N ASP A 153 -3.59 -2.45 -22.66
CA ASP A 153 -2.80 -2.17 -23.86
C ASP A 153 -3.61 -1.42 -24.92
N GLY A 154 -3.09 -1.37 -26.15
CA GLY A 154 -3.75 -0.70 -27.26
C GLY A 154 -5.05 -1.38 -27.74
N GLN A 155 -5.36 -2.61 -27.27
CA GLN A 155 -6.59 -3.34 -27.61
C GLN A 155 -7.66 -3.19 -26.53
N SER A 156 -7.25 -2.87 -25.29
CA SER A 156 -8.16 -2.73 -24.14
C SER A 156 -9.07 -1.50 -24.28
N ASP A 157 -10.39 -1.69 -24.10
CA ASP A 157 -11.35 -0.56 -24.02
C ASP A 157 -11.39 0.03 -22.59
N LYS A 158 -10.26 0.63 -22.18
CA LYS A 158 -10.14 1.26 -20.86
C LYS A 158 -11.14 2.41 -20.64
N VAL A 159 -11.56 3.09 -21.71
CA VAL A 159 -12.50 4.21 -21.58
C VAL A 159 -13.89 3.72 -21.18
N ARG A 160 -14.36 2.63 -21.79
CA ARG A 160 -15.59 1.96 -21.41
C ARG A 160 -15.50 1.46 -19.97
N PHE A 161 -14.42 0.77 -19.64
CA PHE A 161 -14.19 0.23 -18.29
C PHE A 161 -14.21 1.31 -17.22
N PHE A 162 -13.47 2.41 -17.43
CA PHE A 162 -13.44 3.52 -16.45
C PHE A 162 -14.81 4.18 -16.27
N ARG A 163 -15.62 4.27 -17.32
CA ARG A 163 -16.99 4.78 -17.21
C ARG A 163 -17.90 3.87 -16.41
N SER A 164 -17.72 2.55 -16.52
CA SER A 164 -18.54 1.57 -15.79
C SER A 164 -18.32 1.59 -14.29
N MET A 165 -17.11 1.97 -13.82
CA MET A 165 -16.79 2.06 -12.39
C MET A 165 -17.50 3.22 -11.67
N GLY A 166 -17.96 4.23 -12.41
CA GLY A 166 -18.62 5.40 -11.83
C GLY A 166 -17.68 6.25 -10.98
N LEU A 167 -18.22 6.92 -9.94
CA LEU A 167 -17.48 7.77 -9.01
C LEU A 167 -17.08 7.06 -7.71
N ASP A 168 -17.37 5.77 -7.60
CA ASP A 168 -17.14 5.00 -6.36
C ASP A 168 -15.73 4.41 -6.27
N ILE A 169 -14.91 4.59 -7.32
CA ILE A 169 -13.54 4.08 -7.41
C ILE A 169 -12.60 5.21 -7.82
N ASP A 170 -11.58 5.45 -7.01
CA ASP A 170 -10.45 6.31 -7.34
C ASP A 170 -9.43 5.53 -8.17
N ILE A 171 -8.99 6.13 -9.30
CA ILE A 171 -8.09 5.51 -10.26
C ILE A 171 -6.76 6.25 -10.23
N MET A 172 -5.68 5.54 -9.93
CA MET A 172 -4.32 6.07 -9.94
C MET A 172 -3.55 5.47 -11.11
N ASP A 173 -3.14 6.31 -12.07
CA ASP A 173 -2.27 5.91 -13.18
C ASP A 173 -0.83 5.71 -12.67
N ARG A 174 -0.34 4.46 -12.77
CA ARG A 174 1.03 4.08 -12.38
C ARG A 174 1.98 4.01 -13.58
N GLY A 175 1.49 4.41 -14.76
CA GLY A 175 2.24 4.35 -16.03
C GLY A 175 2.18 2.99 -16.73
N ASN A 176 2.57 2.98 -18.00
CA ASN A 176 2.68 1.77 -18.84
C ASN A 176 1.39 0.93 -18.90
N GLY A 177 0.21 1.58 -18.82
CA GLY A 177 -1.08 0.88 -18.84
C GLY A 177 -1.44 0.17 -17.54
N PHE A 178 -0.70 0.41 -16.46
CA PHE A 178 -0.99 -0.12 -15.14
C PHE A 178 -1.72 0.93 -14.28
N TYR A 179 -2.86 0.55 -13.74
CA TYR A 179 -3.69 1.42 -12.89
C TYR A 179 -4.03 0.73 -11.59
N GLU A 180 -3.92 1.47 -10.50
CA GLU A 180 -4.38 1.06 -9.18
C GLU A 180 -5.76 1.66 -8.92
N CYS A 181 -6.71 0.82 -8.51
CA CYS A 181 -8.11 1.17 -8.32
C CYS A 181 -8.51 0.88 -6.87
N VAL A 182 -8.91 1.93 -6.15
CA VAL A 182 -9.25 1.87 -4.73
C VAL A 182 -10.65 2.44 -4.53
N PRO A 183 -11.51 1.89 -3.67
CA PRO A 183 -12.78 2.52 -3.35
C PRO A 183 -12.60 4.00 -2.96
N ALA A 184 -13.46 4.88 -3.47
CA ALA A 184 -13.35 6.31 -3.26
C ALA A 184 -13.43 6.67 -1.77
N GLY A 185 -12.62 7.67 -1.37
CA GLY A 185 -12.54 8.12 0.01
C GLY A 185 -11.55 7.33 0.88
N TYR A 186 -10.85 6.34 0.33
CA TYR A 186 -9.80 5.62 1.02
C TYR A 186 -8.42 6.04 0.52
N SER A 187 -7.50 6.24 1.44
CA SER A 187 -6.12 6.65 1.13
C SER A 187 -5.20 6.27 2.30
N LYS A 188 -3.90 6.39 2.08
CA LYS A 188 -2.93 6.27 3.19
C LYS A 188 -3.16 7.30 4.29
N ALA A 189 -3.68 8.50 3.95
CA ALA A 189 -4.04 9.53 4.93
C ALA A 189 -5.23 9.12 5.81
N SER A 190 -6.31 8.61 5.21
CA SER A 190 -7.49 8.17 5.99
C SER A 190 -7.14 7.04 6.97
N ALA A 191 -6.19 6.17 6.61
CA ALA A 191 -5.68 5.14 7.52
C ALA A 191 -4.89 5.74 8.70
N VAL A 192 -4.09 6.79 8.46
CA VAL A 192 -3.39 7.53 9.53
C VAL A 192 -4.41 8.11 10.52
N ASP A 193 -5.49 8.75 10.02
CA ASP A 193 -6.53 9.33 10.89
C ASP A 193 -7.18 8.30 11.82
N ILE A 194 -7.51 7.12 11.28
CA ILE A 194 -8.11 6.04 12.08
C ILE A 194 -7.17 5.61 13.21
N ILE A 195 -5.90 5.44 12.94
CA ILE A 195 -4.91 5.05 13.94
C ILE A 195 -4.68 6.16 14.97
N LEU A 196 -4.52 7.41 14.53
CA LEU A 196 -4.31 8.54 15.45
C LEU A 196 -5.49 8.73 16.38
N ALA A 197 -6.71 8.59 15.86
CA ALA A 197 -7.93 8.62 16.68
C ALA A 197 -8.02 7.45 17.67
N HIS A 198 -7.65 6.23 17.21
CA HIS A 198 -7.70 5.03 18.06
C HIS A 198 -6.75 5.11 19.27
N TYR A 199 -5.55 5.70 19.09
CA TYR A 199 -4.52 5.80 20.13
C TYR A 199 -4.50 7.16 20.84
N ASP A 200 -5.40 8.08 20.51
CA ASP A 200 -5.43 9.47 21.02
C ASP A 200 -4.08 10.19 20.84
N ILE A 201 -3.47 10.03 19.65
CA ILE A 201 -2.21 10.65 19.30
C ILE A 201 -2.47 11.88 18.41
N PRO A 202 -2.00 13.09 18.82
CA PRO A 202 -2.21 14.28 18.01
C PRO A 202 -1.35 14.23 16.72
N LEU A 203 -1.86 14.82 15.65
CA LEU A 203 -1.23 14.82 14.32
C LEU A 203 0.22 15.33 14.33
N ARG A 204 0.57 16.28 15.20
CA ARG A 204 1.94 16.79 15.38
C ARG A 204 2.94 15.73 15.86
N ASP A 205 2.48 14.65 16.47
CA ASP A 205 3.28 13.52 16.95
C ASP A 205 3.26 12.33 15.98
N ALA A 206 2.65 12.50 14.80
CA ALA A 206 2.70 11.55 13.69
C ALA A 206 3.91 11.83 12.79
N TYR A 207 4.53 10.75 12.27
CA TYR A 207 5.63 10.78 11.31
C TYR A 207 5.31 9.81 10.17
N VAL A 208 5.44 10.26 8.92
CA VAL A 208 5.21 9.42 7.74
C VAL A 208 6.48 9.32 6.91
N PHE A 209 6.77 8.11 6.43
CA PHE A 209 7.91 7.82 5.56
C PHE A 209 7.39 7.25 4.24
N GLY A 210 7.82 7.82 3.12
CA GLY A 210 7.34 7.43 1.80
C GLY A 210 8.25 7.87 0.67
N ASP A 211 7.96 7.39 -0.54
CA ASP A 211 8.76 7.64 -1.74
C ASP A 211 7.94 7.82 -3.02
N SER A 212 6.70 7.36 -3.07
CA SER A 212 5.95 7.33 -4.33
C SER A 212 4.60 8.06 -4.28
N CYS A 213 4.00 8.29 -5.44
CA CYS A 213 2.79 9.13 -5.59
C CYS A 213 1.59 8.64 -4.74
N ASN A 214 1.52 7.35 -4.36
CA ASN A 214 0.47 6.88 -3.46
C ASN A 214 0.65 7.31 -1.99
N ASP A 215 1.82 7.89 -1.65
CA ASP A 215 2.11 8.49 -0.34
C ASP A 215 1.63 9.94 -0.24
N LEU A 216 1.29 10.56 -1.39
CA LEU A 216 0.98 11.99 -1.47
C LEU A 216 -0.06 12.39 -0.42
N SER A 217 -1.13 11.63 -0.28
CA SER A 217 -2.20 11.96 0.68
C SER A 217 -1.70 12.05 2.13
N MET A 218 -0.83 11.15 2.58
CA MET A 218 -0.29 11.22 3.94
C MET A 218 0.79 12.29 4.08
N PHE A 219 1.50 12.65 3.01
CA PHE A 219 2.46 13.75 3.00
C PHE A 219 1.78 15.12 3.06
N GLU A 220 0.65 15.30 2.39
CA GLU A 220 -0.16 16.53 2.45
C GLU A 220 -0.74 16.77 3.85
N GLN A 221 -1.08 15.69 4.56
CA GLN A 221 -1.78 15.76 5.83
C GLN A 221 -0.83 15.84 7.02
N VAL A 222 0.24 15.03 7.05
CA VAL A 222 1.11 14.88 8.23
C VAL A 222 2.30 15.84 8.16
N PRO A 223 2.47 16.76 9.15
CA PRO A 223 3.54 17.76 9.10
C PRO A 223 4.95 17.18 9.17
N ASN A 224 5.13 15.98 9.76
CA ASN A 224 6.43 15.33 9.81
C ASN A 224 6.52 14.27 8.69
N ALA A 225 6.65 14.71 7.44
CA ALA A 225 6.76 13.86 6.26
C ALA A 225 8.22 13.69 5.85
N ILE A 226 8.70 12.44 5.86
CA ILE A 226 10.09 12.06 5.59
C ILE A 226 10.18 11.43 4.20
N LEU A 227 10.84 12.13 3.28
CA LEU A 227 10.98 11.77 1.89
C LEU A 227 12.23 10.93 1.68
N MET A 228 12.08 9.74 1.07
CA MET A 228 13.20 8.85 0.76
C MET A 228 14.12 9.43 -0.32
N GLY A 229 15.38 8.99 -0.36
CA GLY A 229 16.39 9.51 -1.29
C GLY A 229 16.12 9.23 -2.78
N LYS A 230 15.39 8.13 -3.09
CA LYS A 230 14.79 7.86 -4.40
C LYS A 230 13.30 8.03 -4.24
N HIS A 231 12.67 8.91 -5.01
CA HIS A 231 11.27 9.26 -4.80
C HIS A 231 10.62 9.90 -6.02
N ASP A 232 9.31 10.00 -6.02
CA ASP A 232 8.51 10.77 -6.97
C ASP A 232 8.51 12.26 -6.61
N LYS A 233 8.82 13.13 -7.57
CA LYS A 233 8.93 14.58 -7.36
C LYS A 233 7.66 15.24 -6.81
N VAL A 234 6.51 14.64 -7.01
CA VAL A 234 5.23 15.18 -6.52
C VAL A 234 5.21 15.31 -4.99
N LEU A 235 6.04 14.56 -4.27
CA LEU A 235 6.14 14.61 -2.81
C LEU A 235 7.03 15.73 -2.27
N GLU A 236 7.94 16.26 -3.09
CA GLU A 236 8.95 17.26 -2.67
C GLU A 236 8.37 18.48 -1.94
N PRO A 237 7.23 19.06 -2.39
CA PRO A 237 6.66 20.26 -1.75
C PRO A 237 6.16 20.02 -0.32
N TYR A 238 5.88 18.76 0.05
CA TYR A 238 5.26 18.38 1.32
C TYR A 238 6.28 17.80 2.32
N ALA A 239 7.51 17.50 1.86
CA ALA A 239 8.53 16.90 2.69
C ALA A 239 9.09 17.87 3.74
N SER A 240 9.02 17.49 5.01
CA SER A 240 9.66 18.21 6.11
C SER A 240 11.13 17.79 6.34
N PHE A 241 11.50 16.59 5.90
CA PHE A 241 12.83 16.05 5.99
C PHE A 241 13.15 15.13 4.80
N TRP A 242 14.34 15.30 4.21
CA TRP A 242 14.85 14.46 3.13
C TRP A 242 15.89 13.49 3.68
N THR A 243 15.67 12.20 3.46
CA THR A 243 16.61 11.18 3.90
C THR A 243 17.37 10.56 2.72
N LYS A 244 18.03 9.44 2.97
CA LYS A 244 18.80 8.66 2.00
C LYS A 244 17.91 7.60 1.33
N THR A 245 18.48 6.87 0.35
CA THR A 245 17.79 5.69 -0.23
C THR A 245 17.73 4.55 0.78
N VAL A 246 16.92 3.53 0.47
CA VAL A 246 16.81 2.31 1.29
C VAL A 246 18.20 1.66 1.46
N GLU A 247 18.95 1.53 0.37
CA GLU A 247 20.28 0.91 0.33
C GLU A 247 21.34 1.70 1.11
N GLN A 248 21.05 2.96 1.42
CA GLN A 248 21.91 3.86 2.20
C GLN A 248 21.38 4.05 3.63
N ASP A 249 20.59 3.11 4.12
CA ASP A 249 20.02 3.13 5.48
C ASP A 249 19.11 4.34 5.76
N GLY A 250 18.36 4.81 4.76
CA GLY A 250 17.61 6.07 4.82
C GLY A 250 16.65 6.17 6.01
N VAL A 251 15.91 5.10 6.32
CA VAL A 251 14.97 5.07 7.46
C VAL A 251 15.70 5.23 8.78
N ALA A 252 16.74 4.43 9.04
CA ALA A 252 17.50 4.50 10.28
C ALA A 252 18.22 5.84 10.44
N TYR A 253 18.75 6.38 9.33
CA TYR A 253 19.38 7.72 9.31
C TYR A 253 18.39 8.82 9.72
N ALA A 254 17.21 8.85 9.11
CA ALA A 254 16.20 9.86 9.43
C ALA A 254 15.72 9.74 10.88
N MET A 255 15.43 8.53 11.34
CA MET A 255 14.99 8.29 12.71
C MET A 255 16.02 8.76 13.75
N GLY A 256 17.32 8.53 13.47
CA GLY A 256 18.40 9.04 14.33
C GLY A 256 18.48 10.56 14.34
N LYS A 257 18.38 11.21 13.15
CA LYS A 257 18.43 12.67 13.03
C LYS A 257 17.25 13.39 13.68
N LEU A 258 16.07 12.76 13.65
CA LEU A 258 14.84 13.32 14.21
C LEU A 258 14.62 12.97 15.70
N GLY A 259 15.58 12.30 16.35
CA GLY A 259 15.48 11.93 17.77
C GLY A 259 14.38 10.91 18.05
N LEU A 260 14.06 10.04 17.07
CA LEU A 260 13.03 9.02 17.20
C LEU A 260 13.54 7.71 17.81
N LEU A 261 14.83 7.66 18.14
CA LEU A 261 15.49 6.49 18.73
C LEU A 261 15.83 6.66 20.23
N GLY A 262 15.48 7.79 20.84
CA GLY A 262 15.77 8.12 22.24
C GLY A 262 17.06 8.86 22.40
#